data_1c89df3fe36397d74004a0b8ccd768fd
#
_entry.id   1c89df3fe36397d74004a0b8ccd768fd
#
_cell.length_a   1.000
_cell.length_b   1.000
_cell.length_c   1.000
_cell.angle_alpha   90.00
_cell.angle_beta   90.00
_cell.angle_gamma   90.00
#
_symmetry.space_group_name_H-M   'P 1'
#
loop_
_entity.id
_entity.type
_entity.pdbx_description
1 polymer ?
#
loop_
_entity_poly.entity_id
_entity_poly.type
_entity_poly.pdbx_seq_one_letter_code
_entity_poly.pdbx_strand_id
1 'polypeptide(L)'
;MLNTAIAEGLVMKDYHINIFFSADDEGYIADIPDLRHCSAFGKTPNEALIEVLKAKKGWLDSARANKKPIPKPRYRPVIYQVA
;
A
#
# COMPACT_ATOMS: atom_id res chain seq x y z
N MET A 1 -22.44 -2.14 -18.12
CA MET A 1 -21.01 -2.29 -18.34
C MET A 1 -20.25 -1.09 -17.85
N LEU A 2 -20.49 0.06 -18.46
CA LEU A 2 -19.76 1.25 -18.08
C LEU A 2 -20.04 1.65 -16.66
N ASN A 3 -21.29 1.54 -16.23
CA ASN A 3 -21.64 1.91 -14.87
C ASN A 3 -20.93 1.04 -13.86
N THR A 4 -20.82 -0.24 -14.17
CA THR A 4 -20.11 -1.16 -13.29
C THR A 4 -18.65 -0.79 -13.20
N ALA A 5 -18.04 -0.46 -14.33
CA ALA A 5 -16.64 -0.08 -14.34
C ALA A 5 -16.41 1.20 -13.55
N ILE A 6 -17.33 2.16 -13.68
CA ILE A 6 -17.22 3.40 -12.92
C ILE A 6 -17.35 3.14 -11.42
N ALA A 7 -18.33 2.31 -11.06
CA ALA A 7 -18.53 1.97 -9.66
C ALA A 7 -17.30 1.27 -9.10
N GLU A 8 -16.69 0.40 -9.89
CA GLU A 8 -15.46 -0.25 -9.46
C GLU A 8 -14.33 0.72 -9.30
N GLY A 9 -14.30 1.77 -10.11
CA GLY A 9 -13.29 2.80 -9.97
C GLY A 9 -13.38 3.55 -8.66
N LEU A 10 -14.57 3.55 -8.04
CA LEU A 10 -14.76 4.20 -6.74
C LEU A 10 -14.46 3.26 -5.59
N VAL A 11 -14.36 1.97 -5.85
CA VAL A 11 -14.03 0.97 -4.84
C VAL A 11 -12.58 0.57 -5.03
N MET A 12 -11.78 0.85 -4.00
CA MET A 12 -10.37 0.50 -4.07
C MET A 12 -10.22 -0.99 -3.86
N LYS A 13 -9.60 -1.64 -4.84
CA LYS A 13 -9.43 -3.09 -4.81
C LYS A 13 -8.09 -3.52 -4.23
N ASP A 14 -7.18 -2.59 -4.11
CA ASP A 14 -5.86 -2.86 -3.56
C ASP A 14 -5.41 -1.64 -2.80
N TYR A 15 -4.33 -1.79 -2.07
CA TYR A 15 -3.83 -0.73 -1.22
C TYR A 15 -2.94 0.23 -1.97
N HIS A 16 -3.02 1.49 -1.58
CA HIS A 16 -2.09 2.50 -2.05
C HIS A 16 -0.69 2.19 -1.54
N ILE A 17 0.30 2.37 -2.38
CA ILE A 17 1.69 2.19 -2.00
C ILE A 17 2.42 3.49 -2.29
N ASN A 18 3.07 4.05 -1.28
CA ASN A 18 3.95 5.20 -1.44
C ASN A 18 5.39 4.70 -1.58
N ILE A 19 6.14 5.29 -2.50
CA ILE A 19 7.56 5.02 -2.62
C ILE A 19 8.26 6.36 -2.70
N PHE A 20 9.23 6.58 -1.82
CA PHE A 20 9.94 7.86 -1.78
C PHE A 20 11.37 7.66 -1.35
N PHE A 21 12.23 8.59 -1.74
CA PHE A 21 13.62 8.56 -1.32
C PHE A 21 13.75 9.07 0.10
N SER A 22 14.53 8.35 0.90
CA SER A 22 14.81 8.73 2.27
C SER A 22 16.30 9.05 2.39
N ALA A 23 16.62 10.31 2.61
CA ALA A 23 18.02 10.72 2.75
C ALA A 23 18.65 10.09 4.00
N ASP A 24 17.87 9.98 5.07
CA ASP A 24 18.39 9.39 6.31
C ASP A 24 18.80 7.94 6.12
N ASP A 25 18.06 7.21 5.29
CA ASP A 25 18.31 5.79 5.08
C ASP A 25 19.16 5.55 3.83
N GLU A 26 19.45 6.59 3.08
CA GLU A 26 20.23 6.51 1.84
C GLU A 26 19.64 5.50 0.87
N GLY A 27 18.33 5.56 0.71
CA GLY A 27 17.64 4.67 -0.20
C GLY A 27 16.17 5.00 -0.26
N TYR A 28 15.39 4.04 -0.67
CA TYR A 28 13.96 4.25 -0.88
C TYR A 28 13.14 3.50 0.16
N ILE A 29 12.09 4.16 0.60
CA ILE A 29 11.11 3.55 1.50
C ILE A 29 9.83 3.34 0.71
N ALA A 30 9.24 2.16 0.87
CA ALA A 30 7.90 1.89 0.36
C ALA A 30 7.01 1.62 1.57
N ASP A 31 5.82 2.24 1.59
CA ASP A 31 4.90 1.97 2.69
C ASP A 31 3.48 1.86 2.19
N ILE A 32 2.68 1.10 2.92
CA ILE A 32 1.27 0.93 2.62
C ILE A 32 0.49 1.55 3.78
N PRO A 33 -0.05 2.77 3.58
CA PRO A 33 -0.65 3.52 4.69
C PRO A 33 -1.79 2.79 5.38
N ASP A 34 -2.58 2.02 4.64
CA ASP A 34 -3.73 1.33 5.24
C ASP A 34 -3.34 0.11 6.05
N LEU A 35 -2.11 -0.36 5.91
CA LEU A 35 -1.63 -1.51 6.69
C LEU A 35 -0.62 -1.01 7.71
N ARG A 36 -1.00 -1.05 8.96
CA ARG A 36 -0.22 -0.46 10.03
C ARG A 36 1.19 -1.06 10.08
N HIS A 37 2.19 -0.19 10.04
CA HIS A 37 3.60 -0.58 10.11
C HIS A 37 4.06 -1.47 8.94
N CYS A 38 3.36 -1.41 7.82
CA CYS A 38 3.76 -2.18 6.65
C CYS A 38 4.61 -1.31 5.74
N SER A 39 5.92 -1.40 5.91
CA SER A 39 6.86 -0.63 5.11
C SER A 39 8.11 -1.45 4.86
N ALA A 40 8.90 -1.01 3.90
CA ALA A 40 10.11 -1.72 3.51
C ALA A 40 11.11 -0.77 2.91
N PHE A 41 12.35 -1.20 2.85
CA PHE A 41 13.46 -0.42 2.33
C PHE A 41 14.02 -1.09 1.08
N GLY A 42 14.51 -0.28 0.16
CA GLY A 42 15.26 -0.77 -0.99
C GLY A 42 16.24 0.28 -1.47
N LYS A 43 17.31 -0.15 -2.10
CA LYS A 43 18.28 0.80 -2.64
C LYS A 43 17.78 1.47 -3.89
N THR A 44 16.80 0.90 -4.54
CA THR A 44 16.13 1.47 -5.70
C THR A 44 14.63 1.43 -5.46
N PRO A 45 13.85 2.25 -6.18
CA PRO A 45 12.39 2.19 -6.04
C PRO A 45 11.85 0.79 -6.32
N ASN A 46 12.43 0.11 -7.28
CA ASN A 46 12.00 -1.24 -7.62
C ASN A 46 12.23 -2.23 -6.49
N GLU A 47 13.40 -2.14 -5.85
CA GLU A 47 13.68 -2.99 -4.71
C GLU A 47 12.72 -2.72 -3.57
N ALA A 48 12.46 -1.45 -3.29
CA ALA A 48 11.54 -1.09 -2.23
C ALA A 48 10.14 -1.65 -2.51
N LEU A 49 9.71 -1.59 -3.76
CA LEU A 49 8.41 -2.15 -4.15
C LEU A 49 8.38 -3.67 -3.91
N ILE A 50 9.40 -4.36 -4.37
CA ILE A 50 9.46 -5.82 -4.19
C ILE A 50 9.39 -6.18 -2.71
N GLU A 51 10.15 -5.45 -1.89
CA GLU A 51 10.20 -5.74 -0.46
C GLU A 51 8.89 -5.41 0.25
N VAL A 52 8.22 -4.32 -0.13
CA VAL A 52 6.96 -3.99 0.53
C VAL A 52 5.85 -4.96 0.11
N LEU A 53 5.92 -5.52 -1.08
CA LEU A 53 4.95 -6.53 -1.49
C LEU A 53 5.11 -7.81 -0.68
N LYS A 54 6.36 -8.16 -0.33
CA LYS A 54 6.60 -9.28 0.57
C LYS A 54 6.05 -8.98 1.97
N ALA A 55 6.30 -7.76 2.45
CA ALA A 55 5.80 -7.34 3.76
C ALA A 55 4.28 -7.36 3.78
N LYS A 56 3.64 -6.92 2.70
CA LYS A 56 2.19 -6.94 2.59
C LYS A 56 1.65 -8.35 2.70
N LYS A 57 2.27 -9.29 1.99
CA LYS A 57 1.83 -10.68 2.05
C LYS A 57 1.93 -11.23 3.47
N GLY A 58 3.06 -11.00 4.13
CA GLY A 58 3.23 -11.45 5.50
C GLY A 58 2.24 -10.81 6.44
N TRP A 59 1.97 -9.51 6.25
CA TRP A 59 1.01 -8.79 7.08
C TRP A 59 -0.38 -9.39 6.96
N LEU A 60 -0.82 -9.64 5.73
CA LEU A 60 -2.15 -10.19 5.48
C LEU A 60 -2.25 -11.64 5.97
N ASP A 61 -1.21 -12.42 5.74
CA ASP A 61 -1.20 -13.80 6.22
C ASP A 61 -1.27 -13.84 7.74
N SER A 62 -0.53 -12.96 8.40
CA SER A 62 -0.55 -12.89 9.86
C SER A 62 -1.91 -12.46 10.39
N ALA A 63 -2.53 -11.49 9.73
CA ALA A 63 -3.85 -11.03 10.15
C ALA A 63 -4.87 -12.15 10.06
N ARG A 64 -4.82 -12.92 8.98
CA ARG A 64 -5.74 -14.04 8.80
C ARG A 64 -5.50 -15.13 9.85
N ALA A 65 -4.23 -15.44 10.09
CA ALA A 65 -3.88 -16.47 11.05
C ALA A 65 -4.33 -16.10 12.46
N ASN A 66 -4.28 -14.82 12.80
CA ASN A 66 -4.67 -14.35 14.12
C ASN A 66 -6.12 -13.85 14.17
N LYS A 67 -6.85 -14.06 13.09
CA LYS A 67 -8.26 -13.66 12.99
C LYS A 67 -8.47 -12.19 13.29
N LYS A 68 -7.52 -11.37 12.84
CA LYS A 68 -7.63 -9.93 12.99
C LYS A 68 -8.27 -9.34 11.75
N PRO A 69 -8.98 -8.21 11.90
CA PRO A 69 -9.62 -7.60 10.74
C PRO A 69 -8.59 -7.11 9.73
N ILE A 70 -8.92 -7.28 8.47
CA ILE A 70 -8.10 -6.79 7.37
C ILE A 70 -8.70 -5.48 6.91
N PRO A 71 -7.96 -4.37 6.99
CA PRO A 71 -8.52 -3.07 6.61
C PRO A 71 -8.88 -3.02 5.15
N LYS A 72 -9.93 -2.29 4.84
CA LYS A 72 -10.26 -2.01 3.45
C LYS A 72 -9.37 -0.87 2.96
N PRO A 73 -8.98 -0.89 1.69
CA PRO A 73 -8.21 0.22 1.14
C PRO A 73 -8.99 1.52 1.24
N ARG A 74 -8.40 2.53 1.86
CA ARG A 74 -9.03 3.82 2.08
C ARG A 74 -8.17 4.99 1.74
N TYR A 75 -6.88 4.84 1.92
CA TYR A 75 -5.96 5.95 1.78
C TYR A 75 -6.04 6.53 0.38
N ARG A 76 -6.11 7.83 0.30
CA ARG A 76 -6.09 8.54 -0.97
C ARG A 76 -5.06 9.65 -0.90
N PRO A 77 -4.18 9.72 -1.89
CA PRO A 77 -3.24 10.84 -1.91
C PRO A 77 -3.96 12.16 -2.10
N VAL A 78 -3.27 13.22 -1.73
CA VAL A 78 -3.83 14.57 -1.73
C VAL A 78 -4.38 14.97 -3.10
N ILE A 79 -3.78 14.48 -4.18
CA ILE A 79 -4.23 14.86 -5.50
C ILE A 79 -5.67 14.43 -5.79
N TYR A 80 -6.16 13.43 -5.09
CA TYR A 80 -7.55 12.99 -5.24
C TYR A 80 -8.46 13.67 -4.24
N GLN A 81 -7.90 14.31 -3.23
CA GLN A 81 -8.69 14.97 -2.19
C GLN A 81 -9.06 16.38 -2.55
N VAL A 82 -8.29 16.99 -3.44
CA VAL A 82 -8.56 18.38 -3.85
C VAL A 82 -9.62 18.48 -4.92
N ALA A 83 -9.89 17.40 -5.60
CA ALA A 83 -10.92 17.40 -6.61
C ALA A 83 -12.31 17.28 -5.96
#